data_3dce415aefef28c65caebd8762887b00
#
_entry.id   3dce415aefef28c65caebd8762887b00
#
_cell.length_a   1.000
_cell.length_b   1.000
_cell.length_c   1.000
_cell.angle_alpha   90.00
_cell.angle_beta   90.00
_cell.angle_gamma   90.00
#
_symmetry.space_group_name_H-M   'P 1'
#
loop_
_entity.id
_entity.type
_entity.pdbx_description
1 polymer ?
#
loop_
_entity_poly.entity_id
_entity_poly.type
_entity_poly.pdbx_seq_one_letter_code
_entity_poly.pdbx_strand_id
1 'polypeptide(L)'
;MHKQIRPLALLLVGALSLGTLSAQKKTTKKEAVAVQAPMGEAKEAPAFQLMVLPYATDALAPVISKRTVELHYGKHLVGYANKLNKLVRDQGIKERDLVRLVQTSSGTVFDNAGQLLNHTIYFAQFKPYAEGMTSEPTGALREAIERSYKSFADFQAAFEKAGNEIFGSGWVWLATDKDGRLSISKNTNAGSPVTSGLIPILGIDIWEHAYYLDYENRRADHLREVWKIIDWEIVGRRYMERAEGVKL
;
A
#
# COMPACT_ATOMS: atom_id res chain seq x y z
N MET A 1 1.43 4.28 66.97
CA MET A 1 2.52 4.44 67.95
C MET A 1 3.83 4.59 67.18
N HIS A 2 4.49 5.70 67.51
CA HIS A 2 5.91 6.07 67.39
C HIS A 2 6.43 6.39 65.96
N LYS A 3 6.52 7.67 65.68
CA LYS A 3 7.51 8.76 65.93
C LYS A 3 8.73 8.60 65.05
N GLN A 4 8.82 9.56 64.05
CA GLN A 4 9.67 10.78 64.06
C GLN A 4 11.16 10.50 64.24
N ILE A 5 12.04 11.01 63.38
CA ILE A 5 12.86 12.21 63.63
C ILE A 5 13.82 12.46 62.44
N ARG A 6 13.81 13.68 61.92
CA ARG A 6 14.93 14.35 61.21
C ARG A 6 15.99 14.84 62.20
N PRO A 7 17.22 15.19 61.80
CA PRO A 7 17.62 16.59 61.76
C PRO A 7 18.53 16.96 60.55
N LEU A 8 18.45 18.04 60.15
CA LEU A 8 18.99 19.39 59.90
C LEU A 8 20.32 19.73 60.57
N ALA A 9 21.32 20.28 59.85
CA ALA A 9 22.34 21.28 60.20
C ALA A 9 23.25 21.50 58.98
N LEU A 10 23.40 22.59 58.44
CA LEU A 10 23.76 24.03 58.74
C LEU A 10 25.24 24.28 58.43
N LEU A 11 25.45 25.19 57.45
CA LEU A 11 26.45 26.26 57.29
C LEU A 11 27.93 26.04 57.59
N LEU A 12 28.81 26.46 56.65
CA LEU A 12 29.73 27.56 56.92
C LEU A 12 30.36 28.15 55.65
N VAL A 13 30.41 29.46 55.65
CA VAL A 13 30.94 30.44 54.69
C VAL A 13 32.46 30.55 54.86
N GLY A 14 33.20 30.75 53.78
CA GLY A 14 34.58 31.16 53.83
C GLY A 14 35.00 31.85 52.53
N ALA A 15 34.93 33.18 52.52
CA ALA A 15 35.51 34.02 51.49
C ALA A 15 36.99 34.31 51.79
N LEU A 16 37.84 34.20 50.81
CA LEU A 16 39.11 34.96 50.79
C LEU A 16 39.45 35.37 49.37
N SER A 17 39.60 36.68 49.21
CA SER A 17 40.11 37.38 48.05
C SER A 17 41.63 37.41 48.02
N LEU A 18 42.17 37.57 46.84
CA LEU A 18 43.30 38.38 46.40
C LEU A 18 44.14 37.70 45.32
N GLY A 19 44.42 38.44 44.29
CA GLY A 19 45.61 38.32 43.52
C GLY A 19 45.49 38.49 42.02
N THR A 20 45.49 39.69 41.54
CA THR A 20 45.65 40.06 40.11
C THR A 20 47.02 39.68 39.59
N LEU A 21 47.07 38.98 38.47
CA LEU A 21 48.23 39.07 37.57
C LEU A 21 47.77 39.01 36.12
N SER A 22 47.90 40.14 35.46
CA SER A 22 47.67 40.31 34.02
C SER A 22 48.78 39.64 33.21
N ALA A 23 48.41 38.69 32.36
CA ALA A 23 49.31 38.22 31.30
C ALA A 23 48.57 38.27 29.96
N GLN A 24 48.85 39.32 29.19
CA GLN A 24 48.44 39.43 27.80
C GLN A 24 49.03 38.29 26.98
N LYS A 25 48.22 37.34 26.54
CA LYS A 25 48.57 36.38 25.48
C LYS A 25 48.01 36.92 24.16
N LYS A 26 48.88 37.25 23.21
CA LYS A 26 48.53 37.50 21.83
C LYS A 26 47.82 36.27 21.24
N THR A 27 46.56 36.38 20.95
CA THR A 27 45.82 35.38 20.16
C THR A 27 45.97 35.71 18.69
N THR A 28 46.78 34.93 18.00
CA THR A 28 46.78 34.84 16.53
C THR A 28 45.47 34.21 16.11
N LYS A 29 44.65 34.98 15.42
CA LYS A 29 43.40 34.58 14.80
C LYS A 29 43.74 33.67 13.63
N LYS A 30 43.63 32.34 13.81
CA LYS A 30 43.59 31.41 12.69
C LYS A 30 42.17 31.49 12.10
N GLU A 31 42.05 32.06 10.91
CA GLU A 31 40.84 31.94 10.10
C GLU A 31 40.59 30.45 9.82
N ALA A 32 39.53 29.92 10.39
CA ALA A 32 39.01 28.59 10.02
C ALA A 32 38.37 28.74 8.64
N VAL A 33 39.04 28.19 7.61
CA VAL A 33 38.41 27.93 6.32
C VAL A 33 37.31 26.90 6.59
N ALA A 34 36.08 27.35 6.54
CA ALA A 34 34.92 26.44 6.58
C ALA A 34 34.93 25.63 5.28
N VAL A 35 35.41 24.39 5.38
CA VAL A 35 35.18 23.38 4.35
C VAL A 35 33.69 23.10 4.35
N GLN A 36 32.96 23.69 3.39
CA GLN A 36 31.61 23.30 3.11
C GLN A 36 31.61 21.81 2.73
N ALA A 37 31.03 20.96 3.60
CA ALA A 37 30.74 19.60 3.22
C ALA A 37 29.89 19.63 1.93
N PRO A 38 30.11 18.73 0.97
CA PRO A 38 29.29 18.67 -0.23
C PRO A 38 27.84 18.48 0.23
N MET A 39 26.97 19.42 -0.15
CA MET A 39 25.53 19.24 0.01
C MET A 39 25.16 17.97 -0.73
N GLY A 40 24.87 16.89 0.01
CA GLY A 40 24.34 15.68 -0.57
C GLY A 40 23.12 16.08 -1.39
N GLU A 41 23.08 15.66 -2.64
CA GLU A 41 21.94 15.85 -3.52
C GLU A 41 20.69 15.43 -2.73
N ALA A 42 19.76 16.35 -2.52
CA ALA A 42 18.47 16.04 -1.95
C ALA A 42 17.85 14.97 -2.84
N LYS A 43 17.66 13.76 -2.32
CA LYS A 43 17.02 12.68 -3.08
C LYS A 43 15.67 13.20 -3.54
N GLU A 44 15.51 13.37 -4.83
CA GLU A 44 14.26 13.75 -5.46
C GLU A 44 13.15 12.79 -4.97
N ALA A 45 12.00 13.33 -4.58
CA ALA A 45 10.88 12.52 -4.14
C ALA A 45 10.50 11.52 -5.26
N PRO A 46 10.10 10.29 -4.90
CA PRO A 46 9.75 9.28 -5.89
C PRO A 46 8.56 9.75 -6.72
N ALA A 47 8.61 9.49 -8.03
CA ALA A 47 7.55 9.87 -8.96
C ALA A 47 6.21 9.19 -8.62
N PHE A 48 6.28 7.95 -8.11
CA PHE A 48 5.14 7.18 -7.63
C PHE A 48 5.41 6.74 -6.19
N GLN A 49 4.51 7.13 -5.31
CA GLN A 49 4.62 6.79 -3.88
C GLN A 49 4.02 5.41 -3.62
N LEU A 50 4.59 4.72 -2.63
CA LEU A 50 4.02 3.51 -2.10
C LEU A 50 2.82 3.87 -1.22
N MET A 51 1.68 3.18 -1.41
CA MET A 51 0.55 3.29 -0.51
C MET A 51 0.94 2.88 0.91
N VAL A 52 0.27 3.43 1.91
CA VAL A 52 0.37 2.96 3.29
C VAL A 52 -0.75 1.93 3.52
N LEU A 53 -0.42 0.77 4.12
CA LEU A 53 -1.45 -0.20 4.48
C LEU A 53 -2.43 0.42 5.48
N PRO A 54 -3.76 0.33 5.24
CA PRO A 54 -4.76 0.88 6.15
C PRO A 54 -5.02 -0.01 7.38
N TYR A 55 -4.28 -1.11 7.53
CA TYR A 55 -4.40 -2.10 8.60
C TYR A 55 -3.02 -2.68 8.97
N ALA A 56 -2.93 -3.33 10.13
CA ALA A 56 -1.72 -4.04 10.56
C ALA A 56 -1.47 -5.29 9.69
N THR A 57 -0.21 -5.70 9.55
CA THR A 57 0.17 -6.81 8.66
C THR A 57 -0.43 -8.17 9.06
N ASP A 58 -0.87 -8.32 10.29
CA ASP A 58 -1.54 -9.53 10.82
C ASP A 58 -3.08 -9.43 10.85
N ALA A 59 -3.63 -8.29 10.48
CA ALA A 59 -5.07 -8.03 10.60
C ALA A 59 -5.95 -8.85 9.65
N LEU A 60 -5.39 -9.41 8.59
CA LEU A 60 -6.11 -10.22 7.60
C LEU A 60 -6.14 -11.71 7.96
N ALA A 61 -5.38 -12.13 8.98
CA ALA A 61 -5.36 -13.53 9.42
C ALA A 61 -6.72 -13.97 9.98
N PRO A 62 -7.14 -15.23 9.75
CA PRO A 62 -6.42 -16.32 9.13
C PRO A 62 -6.54 -16.38 7.59
N VAL A 63 -7.26 -15.47 6.95
CA VAL A 63 -7.52 -15.48 5.50
C VAL A 63 -6.25 -15.24 4.70
N ILE A 64 -5.47 -14.23 5.06
CA ILE A 64 -4.12 -13.98 4.54
C ILE A 64 -3.19 -13.83 5.74
N SER A 65 -2.19 -14.68 5.86
CA SER A 65 -1.29 -14.67 7.00
C SER A 65 -0.43 -13.39 7.04
N LYS A 66 0.02 -13.03 8.23
CA LYS A 66 1.00 -11.97 8.44
C LYS A 66 2.22 -12.14 7.51
N ARG A 67 2.72 -13.37 7.40
CA ARG A 67 3.89 -13.67 6.58
C ARG A 67 3.65 -13.37 5.11
N THR A 68 2.48 -13.73 4.59
CA THR A 68 2.09 -13.42 3.22
C THR A 68 2.00 -11.90 3.01
N VAL A 69 1.34 -11.16 3.90
CA VAL A 69 1.26 -9.69 3.80
C VAL A 69 2.64 -9.04 3.84
N GLU A 70 3.52 -9.45 4.77
CA GLU A 70 4.89 -8.90 4.88
C GLU A 70 5.73 -9.11 3.61
N LEU A 71 5.59 -10.25 2.95
CA LEU A 71 6.30 -10.53 1.70
C LEU A 71 5.62 -9.84 0.51
N HIS A 72 4.30 -9.94 0.42
CA HIS A 72 3.54 -9.44 -0.71
C HIS A 72 3.59 -7.91 -0.77
N TYR A 73 3.27 -7.22 0.33
CA TYR A 73 3.40 -5.77 0.42
C TYR A 73 4.87 -5.33 0.53
N GLY A 74 5.61 -5.89 1.50
CA GLY A 74 6.93 -5.39 1.88
C GLY A 74 8.06 -5.76 0.92
N LYS A 75 7.87 -6.75 0.03
CA LYS A 75 8.87 -7.16 -0.96
C LYS A 75 8.37 -6.99 -2.39
N HIS A 76 7.24 -7.61 -2.76
CA HIS A 76 6.74 -7.54 -4.13
C HIS A 76 6.31 -6.12 -4.50
N LEU A 77 5.35 -5.53 -3.77
CA LEU A 77 4.86 -4.19 -4.08
C LEU A 77 5.97 -3.12 -3.96
N VAL A 78 6.76 -3.16 -2.89
CA VAL A 78 7.93 -2.26 -2.74
C VAL A 78 8.92 -2.43 -3.90
N GLY A 79 9.15 -3.66 -4.34
CA GLY A 79 10.02 -3.97 -5.48
C GLY A 79 9.52 -3.32 -6.78
N TYR A 80 8.21 -3.45 -7.07
CA TYR A 80 7.60 -2.84 -8.25
C TYR A 80 7.67 -1.31 -8.22
N ALA A 81 7.35 -0.69 -7.06
CA ALA A 81 7.44 0.75 -6.89
C ALA A 81 8.88 1.28 -7.10
N ASN A 82 9.86 0.64 -6.48
CA ASN A 82 11.27 1.04 -6.62
C ASN A 82 11.76 0.89 -8.06
N LYS A 83 11.42 -0.22 -8.73
CA LYS A 83 11.83 -0.47 -10.11
C LYS A 83 11.15 0.50 -11.07
N LEU A 84 9.84 0.78 -10.88
CA LEU A 84 9.14 1.78 -11.69
C LEU A 84 9.75 3.17 -11.53
N ASN A 85 10.00 3.62 -10.31
CA ASN A 85 10.60 4.92 -10.04
C ASN A 85 12.00 5.05 -10.67
N LYS A 86 12.78 3.96 -10.66
CA LYS A 86 14.07 3.93 -11.36
C LYS A 86 13.89 4.04 -12.88
N LEU A 87 12.99 3.25 -13.47
CA LEU A 87 12.72 3.27 -14.92
C LEU A 87 12.25 4.64 -15.39
N VAL A 88 11.32 5.26 -14.67
CA VAL A 88 10.77 6.58 -14.99
C VAL A 88 11.87 7.65 -15.00
N ARG A 89 12.75 7.62 -14.01
CA ARG A 89 13.91 8.53 -13.94
C ARG A 89 14.91 8.27 -15.06
N ASP A 90 15.34 7.02 -15.24
CA ASP A 90 16.38 6.64 -16.20
C ASP A 90 15.95 6.90 -17.66
N GLN A 91 14.66 6.76 -17.96
CA GLN A 91 14.09 6.98 -19.28
C GLN A 91 13.52 8.40 -19.49
N GLY A 92 13.59 9.26 -18.47
CA GLY A 92 13.08 10.63 -18.54
C GLY A 92 11.57 10.73 -18.73
N ILE A 93 10.80 9.73 -18.28
CA ILE A 93 9.34 9.69 -18.40
C ILE A 93 8.73 10.78 -17.52
N LYS A 94 7.87 11.65 -18.11
CA LYS A 94 7.24 12.77 -17.41
C LYS A 94 5.84 12.48 -16.88
N GLU A 95 5.23 11.38 -17.31
CA GLU A 95 3.91 10.99 -16.82
C GLU A 95 3.95 10.71 -15.31
N ARG A 96 2.97 11.25 -14.57
CA ARG A 96 2.82 11.08 -13.11
C ARG A 96 1.46 10.51 -12.72
N ASP A 97 0.55 10.37 -13.68
CA ASP A 97 -0.67 9.61 -13.50
C ASP A 97 -0.38 8.12 -13.76
N LEU A 98 -0.46 7.31 -12.70
CA LEU A 98 -0.15 5.88 -12.76
C LEU A 98 -1.10 5.13 -13.70
N VAL A 99 -2.40 5.48 -13.70
CA VAL A 99 -3.40 4.87 -14.59
C VAL A 99 -3.06 5.15 -16.04
N ARG A 100 -2.76 6.41 -16.35
CA ARG A 100 -2.37 6.82 -17.69
C ARG A 100 -1.06 6.15 -18.13
N LEU A 101 -0.10 6.04 -17.22
CA LEU A 101 1.15 5.33 -17.52
C LEU A 101 0.89 3.87 -17.87
N VAL A 102 0.03 3.17 -17.14
CA VAL A 102 -0.38 1.79 -17.46
C VAL A 102 -1.06 1.72 -18.83
N GLN A 103 -1.91 2.69 -19.16
CA GLN A 103 -2.64 2.71 -20.43
C GLN A 103 -1.75 2.97 -21.65
N THR A 104 -0.63 3.67 -21.46
CA THR A 104 0.19 4.19 -22.58
C THR A 104 1.57 3.59 -22.69
N SER A 105 2.02 2.82 -21.69
CA SER A 105 3.34 2.18 -21.70
C SER A 105 3.27 0.71 -22.16
N SER A 106 4.45 0.15 -22.38
CA SER A 106 4.64 -1.26 -22.74
C SER A 106 5.91 -1.84 -22.10
N GLY A 107 6.09 -3.15 -22.19
CA GLY A 107 7.28 -3.85 -21.67
C GLY A 107 7.47 -3.61 -20.17
N THR A 108 8.74 -3.44 -19.76
CA THR A 108 9.09 -3.37 -18.34
C THR A 108 8.46 -2.17 -17.59
N VAL A 109 8.20 -1.05 -18.28
CA VAL A 109 7.48 0.08 -17.66
C VAL A 109 6.05 -0.31 -17.38
N PHE A 110 5.36 -0.88 -18.37
CA PHE A 110 3.99 -1.40 -18.20
C PHE A 110 3.92 -2.45 -17.08
N ASP A 111 4.83 -3.42 -17.09
CA ASP A 111 4.81 -4.49 -16.09
C ASP A 111 4.90 -3.95 -14.66
N ASN A 112 5.81 -3.00 -14.40
CA ASN A 112 5.98 -2.45 -13.06
C ASN A 112 4.89 -1.42 -12.70
N ALA A 113 4.42 -0.63 -13.65
CA ALA A 113 3.31 0.31 -13.45
C ALA A 113 1.99 -0.44 -13.20
N GLY A 114 1.69 -1.46 -14.01
CA GLY A 114 0.52 -2.31 -13.83
C GLY A 114 0.52 -3.04 -12.49
N GLN A 115 1.66 -3.62 -12.11
CA GLN A 115 1.77 -4.26 -10.79
C GLN A 115 1.62 -3.27 -9.64
N LEU A 116 2.21 -2.08 -9.73
CA LEU A 116 2.04 -1.05 -8.70
C LEU A 116 0.57 -0.64 -8.58
N LEU A 117 -0.10 -0.39 -9.71
CA LEU A 117 -1.52 -0.04 -9.75
C LEU A 117 -2.40 -1.14 -9.15
N ASN A 118 -2.21 -2.36 -9.65
CA ASN A 118 -3.02 -3.51 -9.25
C ASN A 118 -2.91 -3.82 -7.76
N HIS A 119 -1.68 -3.82 -7.21
CA HIS A 119 -1.45 -4.05 -5.79
C HIS A 119 -1.97 -2.90 -4.91
N THR A 120 -1.90 -1.65 -5.38
CA THR A 120 -2.48 -0.51 -4.66
C THR A 120 -3.98 -0.68 -4.51
N ILE A 121 -4.69 -1.06 -5.59
CA ILE A 121 -6.13 -1.32 -5.55
C ILE A 121 -6.43 -2.52 -4.65
N TYR A 122 -5.64 -3.60 -4.76
CA TYR A 122 -5.79 -4.84 -3.99
C TYR A 122 -5.63 -4.62 -2.49
N PHE A 123 -4.54 -4.02 -2.03
CA PHE A 123 -4.33 -3.84 -0.60
C PHE A 123 -5.29 -2.82 0.02
N ALA A 124 -5.73 -1.83 -0.73
CA ALA A 124 -6.66 -0.81 -0.23
C ALA A 124 -8.10 -1.31 -0.01
N GLN A 125 -8.46 -2.49 -0.55
CA GLN A 125 -9.84 -3.00 -0.49
C GLN A 125 -10.12 -3.96 0.65
N PHE A 126 -9.15 -4.23 1.51
CA PHE A 126 -9.31 -5.17 2.62
C PHE A 126 -9.57 -4.45 3.95
N LYS A 127 -10.29 -5.12 4.81
CA LYS A 127 -10.50 -4.75 6.22
C LYS A 127 -10.05 -5.88 7.15
N PRO A 128 -9.72 -5.57 8.41
CA PRO A 128 -9.40 -6.59 9.40
C PRO A 128 -10.43 -7.71 9.44
N TYR A 129 -9.94 -8.95 9.50
CA TYR A 129 -10.81 -10.11 9.69
C TYR A 129 -11.49 -10.06 11.06
N ALA A 130 -12.76 -10.42 11.09
CA ALA A 130 -13.49 -10.67 12.35
C ALA A 130 -14.35 -11.92 12.21
N GLU A 131 -14.24 -12.82 13.17
CA GLU A 131 -14.96 -14.08 13.17
C GLU A 131 -16.49 -13.86 13.17
N GLY A 132 -17.21 -14.61 12.34
CA GLY A 132 -18.66 -14.50 12.22
C GLY A 132 -19.16 -13.28 11.43
N MET A 133 -18.28 -12.41 10.96
CA MET A 133 -18.69 -11.32 10.08
C MET A 133 -18.92 -11.83 8.65
N THR A 134 -20.16 -11.70 8.18
CA THR A 134 -20.46 -11.74 6.74
C THR A 134 -20.26 -10.35 6.16
N SER A 135 -19.59 -10.27 5.03
CA SER A 135 -19.37 -9.00 4.35
C SER A 135 -19.96 -9.09 2.95
N GLU A 136 -21.00 -8.28 2.72
CA GLU A 136 -21.70 -8.21 1.43
C GLU A 136 -21.83 -6.76 0.97
N PRO A 137 -21.88 -6.51 -0.34
CA PRO A 137 -22.14 -5.18 -0.87
C PRO A 137 -23.56 -4.73 -0.50
N THR A 138 -23.73 -3.42 -0.36
CA THR A 138 -25.03 -2.78 -0.11
C THR A 138 -25.33 -1.70 -1.13
N GLY A 139 -26.52 -1.15 -1.11
CA GLY A 139 -26.94 -0.02 -1.94
C GLY A 139 -26.75 -0.25 -3.44
N ALA A 140 -26.34 0.79 -4.16
CA ALA A 140 -26.26 0.78 -5.62
C ALA A 140 -25.32 -0.30 -6.19
N LEU A 141 -24.23 -0.65 -5.49
CA LEU A 141 -23.36 -1.75 -5.92
C LEU A 141 -24.07 -3.10 -5.81
N ARG A 142 -24.79 -3.35 -4.71
CA ARG A 142 -25.59 -4.58 -4.55
C ARG A 142 -26.60 -4.72 -5.67
N GLU A 143 -27.37 -3.68 -5.94
CA GLU A 143 -28.35 -3.67 -7.02
C GLU A 143 -27.70 -3.90 -8.40
N ALA A 144 -26.54 -3.31 -8.66
CA ALA A 144 -25.82 -3.50 -9.93
C ALA A 144 -25.33 -4.96 -10.09
N ILE A 145 -24.86 -5.57 -9.01
CA ILE A 145 -24.47 -6.99 -8.98
C ILE A 145 -25.68 -7.88 -9.27
N GLU A 146 -26.81 -7.65 -8.61
CA GLU A 146 -28.02 -8.44 -8.80
C GLU A 146 -28.59 -8.28 -10.22
N ARG A 147 -28.55 -7.08 -10.78
CA ARG A 147 -28.93 -6.87 -12.18
C ARG A 147 -28.02 -7.62 -13.17
N SER A 148 -26.72 -7.71 -12.87
CA SER A 148 -25.75 -8.30 -13.81
C SER A 148 -25.61 -9.82 -13.65
N TYR A 149 -25.78 -10.33 -12.43
CA TYR A 149 -25.47 -11.72 -12.06
C TYR A 149 -26.63 -12.44 -11.37
N LYS A 150 -27.81 -11.83 -11.21
CA LYS A 150 -29.01 -12.32 -10.56
C LYS A 150 -28.94 -12.32 -9.02
N SER A 151 -27.83 -12.73 -8.43
CA SER A 151 -27.61 -12.72 -6.99
C SER A 151 -26.14 -12.44 -6.66
N PHE A 152 -25.87 -12.10 -5.40
CA PHE A 152 -24.49 -11.97 -4.92
C PHE A 152 -23.76 -13.33 -4.95
N ALA A 153 -24.45 -14.41 -4.60
CA ALA A 153 -23.88 -15.76 -4.65
C ALA A 153 -23.51 -16.18 -6.09
N ASP A 154 -24.36 -15.89 -7.09
CA ASP A 154 -24.04 -16.15 -8.49
C ASP A 154 -22.86 -15.32 -8.97
N PHE A 155 -22.77 -14.06 -8.52
CA PHE A 155 -21.60 -13.22 -8.79
C PHE A 155 -20.33 -13.82 -8.18
N GLN A 156 -20.34 -14.23 -6.90
CA GLN A 156 -19.19 -14.86 -6.26
C GLN A 156 -18.75 -16.11 -7.04
N ALA A 157 -19.69 -16.99 -7.37
CA ALA A 157 -19.41 -18.20 -8.13
C ALA A 157 -18.79 -17.90 -9.52
N ALA A 158 -19.33 -16.89 -10.23
CA ALA A 158 -18.78 -16.47 -11.52
C ALA A 158 -17.38 -15.87 -11.40
N PHE A 159 -17.13 -15.07 -10.36
CA PHE A 159 -15.84 -14.44 -10.09
C PHE A 159 -14.77 -15.48 -9.72
N GLU A 160 -15.08 -16.39 -8.80
CA GLU A 160 -14.19 -17.48 -8.39
C GLU A 160 -13.84 -18.39 -9.58
N LYS A 161 -14.85 -18.76 -10.40
CA LYS A 161 -14.63 -19.50 -11.63
C LYS A 161 -13.68 -18.77 -12.56
N ALA A 162 -13.90 -17.48 -12.80
CA ALA A 162 -13.04 -16.68 -13.66
C ALA A 162 -11.59 -16.62 -13.16
N GLY A 163 -11.38 -16.47 -11.84
CA GLY A 163 -10.05 -16.48 -11.23
C GLY A 163 -9.35 -17.83 -11.37
N ASN A 164 -10.08 -18.93 -11.18
CA ASN A 164 -9.54 -20.29 -11.35
C ASN A 164 -9.18 -20.64 -12.80
N GLU A 165 -9.88 -20.07 -13.77
CA GLU A 165 -9.65 -20.31 -15.20
C GLU A 165 -8.43 -19.56 -15.76
N ILE A 166 -7.84 -18.62 -15.03
CA ILE A 166 -6.63 -17.94 -15.50
C ILE A 166 -5.45 -18.91 -15.44
N PHE A 167 -4.88 -19.20 -16.59
CA PHE A 167 -3.68 -20.03 -16.66
C PHE A 167 -2.46 -19.22 -16.20
N GLY A 168 -1.74 -19.74 -15.19
CA GLY A 168 -0.55 -19.07 -14.63
C GLY A 168 -0.90 -17.89 -13.73
N SER A 169 -0.11 -16.83 -13.83
CA SER A 169 -0.19 -15.62 -13.01
C SER A 169 -1.10 -14.56 -13.60
N GLY A 170 -1.82 -13.87 -12.78
CA GLY A 170 -2.71 -12.81 -13.24
C GLY A 170 -3.62 -12.26 -12.15
N TRP A 171 -4.70 -11.64 -12.58
CA TRP A 171 -5.65 -10.93 -11.77
C TRP A 171 -7.08 -11.19 -12.23
N VAL A 172 -7.99 -11.44 -11.33
CA VAL A 172 -9.43 -11.43 -11.59
C VAL A 172 -10.04 -10.15 -11.01
N TRP A 173 -10.88 -9.48 -11.79
CA TRP A 173 -11.44 -8.17 -11.45
C TRP A 173 -12.95 -8.14 -11.57
N LEU A 174 -13.62 -7.44 -10.66
CA LEU A 174 -14.88 -6.78 -10.93
C LEU A 174 -14.57 -5.38 -11.42
N ALA A 175 -14.95 -5.09 -12.65
CA ALA A 175 -14.76 -3.78 -13.28
C ALA A 175 -16.11 -3.20 -13.73
N THR A 176 -16.14 -1.89 -13.90
CA THR A 176 -17.32 -1.16 -14.39
C THR A 176 -16.93 -0.25 -15.54
N ASP A 177 -17.87 0.00 -16.44
CA ASP A 177 -17.77 1.14 -17.35
C ASP A 177 -18.29 2.42 -16.68
N LYS A 178 -18.23 3.55 -17.39
CA LYS A 178 -18.71 4.84 -16.88
C LYS A 178 -20.23 4.86 -16.65
N ASP A 179 -20.98 4.02 -17.38
CA ASP A 179 -22.44 3.90 -17.25
C ASP A 179 -22.85 3.00 -16.08
N GLY A 180 -21.89 2.36 -15.41
CA GLY A 180 -22.12 1.49 -14.24
C GLY A 180 -22.45 0.04 -14.60
N ARG A 181 -22.17 -0.39 -15.84
CA ARG A 181 -22.30 -1.81 -16.21
C ARG A 181 -21.12 -2.58 -15.66
N LEU A 182 -21.44 -3.63 -14.91
CA LEU A 182 -20.43 -4.48 -14.30
C LEU A 182 -19.97 -5.60 -15.24
N SER A 183 -18.68 -5.93 -15.16
CA SER A 183 -18.10 -7.07 -15.85
C SER A 183 -17.01 -7.72 -15.01
N ILE A 184 -16.87 -9.06 -15.13
CA ILE A 184 -15.72 -9.80 -14.61
C ILE A 184 -14.66 -9.82 -15.70
N SER A 185 -13.45 -9.33 -15.37
CA SER A 185 -12.31 -9.27 -16.27
C SER A 185 -11.19 -10.19 -15.79
N LYS A 186 -10.58 -10.93 -16.72
CA LYS A 186 -9.41 -11.79 -16.48
C LYS A 186 -8.19 -11.16 -17.15
N ASN A 187 -7.16 -10.88 -16.40
CA ASN A 187 -5.97 -10.24 -16.93
C ASN A 187 -4.71 -11.02 -16.50
N THR A 188 -3.91 -11.42 -17.47
CA THR A 188 -2.66 -12.14 -17.21
C THR A 188 -1.54 -11.20 -16.78
N ASN A 189 -0.60 -11.70 -16.00
CA ASN A 189 0.59 -10.98 -15.53
C ASN A 189 0.26 -9.63 -14.87
N ALA A 190 0.74 -8.51 -15.43
CA ALA A 190 0.52 -7.16 -14.93
C ALA A 190 -0.73 -6.48 -15.51
N GLY A 191 -1.52 -7.21 -16.31
CA GLY A 191 -2.69 -6.66 -16.97
C GLY A 191 -3.73 -6.11 -15.99
N SER A 192 -4.48 -5.11 -16.43
CA SER A 192 -5.49 -4.39 -15.64
C SER A 192 -6.65 -3.96 -16.53
N PRO A 193 -7.89 -3.88 -16.02
CA PRO A 193 -9.05 -3.40 -16.79
C PRO A 193 -8.87 -1.99 -17.37
N VAL A 194 -8.02 -1.17 -16.78
CA VAL A 194 -7.77 0.21 -17.28
C VAL A 194 -7.23 0.25 -18.70
N THR A 195 -6.53 -0.81 -19.15
CA THR A 195 -6.05 -0.90 -20.55
C THR A 195 -7.17 -1.08 -21.58
N SER A 196 -8.34 -1.50 -21.12
CA SER A 196 -9.55 -1.62 -21.94
C SER A 196 -10.58 -0.52 -21.68
N GLY A 197 -10.17 0.54 -20.97
CA GLY A 197 -11.06 1.67 -20.64
C GLY A 197 -12.08 1.39 -19.54
N LEU A 198 -11.94 0.24 -18.84
CA LEU A 198 -12.78 -0.12 -17.71
C LEU A 198 -12.16 0.35 -16.39
N ILE A 199 -12.98 0.50 -15.39
CA ILE A 199 -12.61 0.97 -14.06
C ILE A 199 -12.63 -0.22 -13.10
N PRO A 200 -11.47 -0.69 -12.60
CA PRO A 200 -11.41 -1.75 -11.60
C PRO A 200 -11.98 -1.26 -10.27
N ILE A 201 -12.92 -2.01 -9.70
CA ILE A 201 -13.52 -1.69 -8.40
C ILE A 201 -13.18 -2.72 -7.33
N LEU A 202 -12.99 -3.98 -7.72
CA LEU A 202 -12.50 -5.07 -6.88
C LEU A 202 -11.52 -5.91 -7.68
N GLY A 203 -10.37 -6.26 -7.11
CA GLY A 203 -9.38 -7.11 -7.76
C GLY A 203 -8.78 -8.13 -6.83
N ILE A 204 -8.63 -9.37 -7.28
CA ILE A 204 -7.92 -10.40 -6.53
C ILE A 204 -6.69 -10.85 -7.31
N ASP A 205 -5.57 -10.81 -6.61
CA ASP A 205 -4.30 -11.31 -7.10
C ASP A 205 -4.30 -12.84 -7.08
N ILE A 206 -4.05 -13.43 -8.24
CA ILE A 206 -3.91 -14.88 -8.38
C ILE A 206 -2.50 -15.32 -8.81
N TRP A 207 -1.52 -14.42 -8.70
CA TRP A 207 -0.13 -14.81 -8.65
C TRP A 207 0.11 -15.70 -7.43
N GLU A 208 0.92 -16.75 -7.57
CA GLU A 208 1.16 -17.68 -6.47
C GLU A 208 1.73 -17.02 -5.22
N HIS A 209 2.51 -15.93 -5.37
CA HIS A 209 3.03 -15.18 -4.23
C HIS A 209 1.95 -14.58 -3.32
N ALA A 210 0.72 -14.40 -3.84
CA ALA A 210 -0.39 -13.84 -3.06
C ALA A 210 -1.03 -14.86 -2.12
N TYR A 211 -0.89 -16.16 -2.39
CA TYR A 211 -1.64 -17.18 -1.66
C TYR A 211 -0.88 -18.49 -1.33
N TYR A 212 0.27 -18.75 -1.95
CA TYR A 212 0.92 -20.06 -1.87
C TYR A 212 1.36 -20.45 -0.46
N LEU A 213 1.78 -19.49 0.36
CA LEU A 213 2.17 -19.74 1.75
C LEU A 213 1.00 -20.17 2.66
N ASP A 214 -0.22 -19.77 2.31
CA ASP A 214 -1.43 -20.02 3.11
C ASP A 214 -2.25 -21.18 2.52
N TYR A 215 -2.27 -21.31 1.21
CA TYR A 215 -3.16 -22.23 0.50
C TYR A 215 -2.42 -23.21 -0.43
N GLU A 216 -1.11 -23.08 -0.58
CA GLU A 216 -0.33 -23.86 -1.53
C GLU A 216 -0.93 -23.78 -2.95
N ASN A 217 -1.16 -24.91 -3.61
CA ASN A 217 -1.78 -24.97 -4.93
C ASN A 217 -3.31 -24.82 -4.94
N ARG A 218 -3.93 -24.62 -3.77
CA ARG A 218 -5.40 -24.53 -3.63
C ARG A 218 -5.91 -23.12 -3.90
N ARG A 219 -5.70 -22.63 -5.13
CA ARG A 219 -6.18 -21.30 -5.56
C ARG A 219 -7.69 -21.11 -5.32
N ALA A 220 -8.48 -22.16 -5.52
CA ALA A 220 -9.92 -22.10 -5.28
C ALA A 220 -10.27 -21.78 -3.82
N ASP A 221 -9.49 -22.29 -2.85
CA ASP A 221 -9.70 -22.00 -1.43
C ASP A 221 -9.35 -20.54 -1.13
N HIS A 222 -8.25 -20.04 -1.67
CA HIS A 222 -7.91 -18.60 -1.55
C HIS A 222 -9.04 -17.71 -2.08
N LEU A 223 -9.53 -17.98 -3.30
CA LEU A 223 -10.61 -17.22 -3.92
C LEU A 223 -11.92 -17.26 -3.10
N ARG A 224 -12.21 -18.39 -2.44
CA ARG A 224 -13.38 -18.54 -1.57
C ARG A 224 -13.21 -17.84 -0.22
N GLU A 225 -12.02 -17.88 0.37
CA GLU A 225 -11.77 -17.32 1.68
C GLU A 225 -11.62 -15.80 1.68
N VAL A 226 -11.11 -15.22 0.58
CA VAL A 226 -10.81 -13.77 0.49
C VAL A 226 -12.06 -12.90 0.66
N TRP A 227 -13.26 -13.40 0.37
CA TRP A 227 -14.50 -12.65 0.56
C TRP A 227 -14.72 -12.17 2.00
N LYS A 228 -14.17 -12.89 2.98
CA LYS A 228 -14.31 -12.57 4.41
C LYS A 228 -13.63 -11.28 4.82
N ILE A 229 -12.69 -10.80 4.03
CA ILE A 229 -11.90 -9.59 4.33
C ILE A 229 -12.12 -8.44 3.36
N ILE A 230 -13.01 -8.59 2.37
CA ILE A 230 -13.34 -7.48 1.46
C ILE A 230 -14.06 -6.37 2.21
N ASP A 231 -13.57 -5.16 2.08
CA ASP A 231 -14.26 -3.94 2.51
C ASP A 231 -15.20 -3.46 1.40
N TRP A 232 -16.46 -3.86 1.52
CA TRP A 232 -17.49 -3.50 0.54
C TRP A 232 -17.84 -2.01 0.54
N GLU A 233 -17.47 -1.24 1.57
CA GLU A 233 -17.62 0.22 1.56
C GLU A 233 -16.63 0.84 0.59
N ILE A 234 -15.38 0.37 0.59
CA ILE A 234 -14.34 0.80 -0.38
C ILE A 234 -14.77 0.43 -1.81
N VAL A 235 -15.20 -0.81 -2.03
CA VAL A 235 -15.62 -1.29 -3.36
C VAL A 235 -16.86 -0.52 -3.83
N GLY A 236 -17.84 -0.30 -2.96
CA GLY A 236 -19.04 0.48 -3.23
C GLY A 236 -18.74 1.94 -3.58
N ARG A 237 -17.80 2.57 -2.86
CA ARG A 237 -17.33 3.92 -3.16
C ARG A 237 -16.69 4.01 -4.54
N ARG A 238 -15.78 3.08 -4.88
CA ARG A 238 -15.17 3.02 -6.23
C ARG A 238 -16.23 2.88 -7.33
N TYR A 239 -17.29 2.11 -7.07
CA TYR A 239 -18.41 2.00 -8.00
C TYR A 239 -19.17 3.31 -8.14
N MET A 240 -19.44 4.01 -7.05
CA MET A 240 -20.15 5.31 -7.08
C MET A 240 -19.33 6.41 -7.75
N GLU A 241 -18.03 6.44 -7.51
CA GLU A 241 -17.11 7.46 -8.03
C GLU A 241 -16.55 7.12 -9.43
N ARG A 242 -17.04 6.08 -10.08
CA ARG A 242 -16.53 5.58 -11.38
C ARG A 242 -16.44 6.64 -12.48
N ALA A 243 -17.32 7.64 -12.46
CA ALA A 243 -17.28 8.73 -13.45
C ALA A 243 -15.99 9.55 -13.38
N GLU A 244 -15.34 9.58 -12.22
CA GLU A 244 -14.08 10.28 -11.97
C GLU A 244 -12.84 9.42 -12.30
N GLY A 245 -13.05 8.17 -12.70
CA GLY A 245 -11.99 7.20 -13.00
C GLY A 245 -11.54 6.41 -11.79
N VAL A 246 -10.31 5.84 -11.86
CA VAL A 246 -9.72 5.05 -10.78
C VAL A 246 -9.21 5.98 -9.69
N LYS A 247 -9.64 5.75 -8.46
CA LYS A 247 -9.12 6.42 -7.26
C LYS A 247 -8.14 5.48 -6.53
N LEU A 248 -6.96 5.98 -6.21
CA LEU A 248 -5.89 5.27 -5.51
C LEU A 248 -5.76 5.77 -4.08
#